data_24623af9dfc1ba82d5562e0e6d6d933e
#
_entry.id   24623af9dfc1ba82d5562e0e6d6d933e
#
_cell.length_a   1.000
_cell.length_b   1.000
_cell.length_c   1.000
_cell.angle_alpha   90.00
_cell.angle_beta   90.00
_cell.angle_gamma   90.00
#
_symmetry.space_group_name_H-M   'P 1'
#
loop_
_entity.id
_entity.type
_entity.pdbx_description
1 polymer ?
#
loop_
_entity_poly.entity_id
_entity_poly.type
_entity_poly.pdbx_seq_one_letter_code
_entity_poly.pdbx_strand_id
1 'polypeptide(L)'
;IIVDEPTAGLDPAERNRFLNLLSSIGRDVTVILSTHIVEDVRELCPRMAIIAAGQLLLEGAPEDSLRALDGQIWSRIVDTDDELRALESSLTIVSTHLIGGQHEIRVFAPNSPGPAFRAVPSGLEDVYFLNLQRQTKH
;
A
#
# COMPACT_ATOMS: atom_id res chain seq x y z
N ILE A 1 16.83 -14.00 -12.19
CA ILE A 1 17.39 -13.56 -10.89
C ILE A 1 16.25 -13.45 -9.90
N ILE A 2 16.45 -13.98 -8.71
CA ILE A 2 15.50 -13.91 -7.59
C ILE A 2 16.18 -13.14 -6.46
N VAL A 3 15.58 -12.08 -5.97
CA VAL A 3 16.08 -11.29 -4.85
C VAL A 3 15.01 -11.15 -3.78
N ASP A 4 15.40 -11.32 -2.52
CA ASP A 4 14.50 -11.29 -1.36
C ASP A 4 14.87 -10.13 -0.46
N GLU A 5 13.92 -9.22 -0.23
CA GLU A 5 14.08 -8.03 0.62
C GLU A 5 15.38 -7.24 0.34
N PRO A 6 15.68 -6.92 -0.93
CA PRO A 6 17.02 -6.44 -1.29
C PRO A 6 17.35 -5.03 -0.80
N THR A 7 16.35 -4.21 -0.47
CA THR A 7 16.57 -2.84 -0.02
C THR A 7 16.51 -2.68 1.49
N ALA A 8 16.26 -3.75 2.23
CA ALA A 8 16.20 -3.70 3.68
C ALA A 8 17.54 -3.24 4.27
N GLY A 9 17.49 -2.23 5.14
CA GLY A 9 18.69 -1.71 5.80
C GLY A 9 19.55 -0.75 4.98
N LEU A 10 19.17 -0.43 3.76
CA LEU A 10 19.89 0.53 2.94
C LEU A 10 19.47 1.97 3.25
N ASP A 11 20.41 2.91 3.21
CA ASP A 11 20.06 4.32 3.29
C ASP A 11 19.41 4.79 1.96
N PRO A 12 18.76 5.97 1.93
CA PRO A 12 18.07 6.42 0.72
C PRO A 12 18.92 6.49 -0.54
N ALA A 13 20.19 6.90 -0.42
CA ALA A 13 21.10 6.99 -1.57
C ALA A 13 21.50 5.61 -2.08
N GLU A 14 21.80 4.68 -1.18
CA GLU A 14 22.11 3.30 -1.51
C GLU A 14 20.89 2.59 -2.13
N ARG A 15 19.72 2.82 -1.56
CA ARG A 15 18.48 2.28 -2.08
C ARG A 15 18.24 2.72 -3.53
N ASN A 16 18.37 4.01 -3.81
CA ASN A 16 18.19 4.54 -5.16
C ASN A 16 19.16 3.94 -6.17
N ARG A 17 20.43 3.81 -5.78
CA ARG A 17 21.44 3.17 -6.63
C ARG A 17 21.09 1.72 -6.94
N PHE A 18 20.64 0.99 -5.93
CA PHE A 18 20.29 -0.42 -6.08
C PHE A 18 19.05 -0.59 -6.97
N LEU A 19 18.02 0.24 -6.78
CA LEU A 19 16.81 0.20 -7.61
C LEU A 19 17.12 0.53 -9.07
N ASN A 20 18.00 1.50 -9.32
CA ASN A 20 18.45 1.83 -10.67
C ASN A 20 19.21 0.67 -11.32
N LEU A 21 20.04 -0.01 -10.53
CA LEU A 21 20.77 -1.19 -11.01
C LEU A 21 19.79 -2.31 -11.39
N LEU A 22 18.83 -2.62 -10.55
CA LEU A 22 17.81 -3.64 -10.83
C LEU A 22 16.97 -3.30 -12.06
N SER A 23 16.60 -2.04 -12.22
CA SER A 23 15.87 -1.57 -13.38
C SER A 23 16.66 -1.79 -14.66
N SER A 24 17.97 -1.53 -14.63
CA SER A 24 18.86 -1.74 -15.76
C SER A 24 18.98 -3.24 -16.12
N ILE A 25 19.19 -4.08 -15.10
CA ILE A 25 19.27 -5.54 -15.28
C ILE A 25 17.96 -6.11 -15.82
N GLY A 26 16.84 -5.61 -15.31
CA GLY A 26 15.51 -6.09 -15.67
C GLY A 26 15.10 -5.87 -17.13
N ARG A 27 15.84 -5.04 -17.87
CA ARG A 27 15.59 -4.87 -19.31
C ARG A 27 15.96 -6.11 -20.12
N ASP A 28 16.98 -6.83 -19.69
CA ASP A 28 17.52 -7.98 -20.42
C ASP A 28 17.28 -9.32 -19.71
N VAL A 29 17.01 -9.29 -18.43
CA VAL A 29 16.90 -10.49 -17.58
C VAL A 29 15.61 -10.39 -16.75
N THR A 30 14.90 -11.51 -16.62
CA THR A 30 13.74 -11.58 -15.71
C THR A 30 14.22 -11.53 -14.27
N VAL A 31 13.67 -10.59 -13.50
CA VAL A 31 13.95 -10.44 -12.07
C VAL A 31 12.66 -10.64 -11.28
N ILE A 32 12.72 -11.52 -10.29
CA ILE A 32 11.64 -11.71 -9.32
C ILE A 32 12.11 -11.09 -8.00
N LEU A 33 11.35 -10.12 -7.53
CA LEU A 33 11.64 -9.37 -6.32
C LEU A 33 10.58 -9.69 -5.27
N SER A 34 11.00 -10.16 -4.09
CA SER A 34 10.10 -10.27 -2.95
C SER A 34 10.42 -9.15 -1.96
N THR A 35 9.39 -8.45 -1.50
CA THR A 35 9.54 -7.35 -0.55
C THR A 35 8.20 -7.02 0.14
N HIS A 36 8.29 -6.49 1.35
CA HIS A 36 7.13 -5.88 2.03
C HIS A 36 7.11 -4.35 1.82
N ILE A 37 8.10 -3.80 1.12
CA ILE A 37 8.19 -2.36 0.85
C ILE A 37 7.43 -2.07 -0.45
N VAL A 38 6.19 -1.66 -0.30
CA VAL A 38 5.28 -1.46 -1.44
C VAL A 38 5.75 -0.39 -2.42
N GLU A 39 6.49 0.60 -1.94
CA GLU A 39 7.02 1.65 -2.80
C GLU A 39 8.05 1.10 -3.79
N ASP A 40 8.88 0.15 -3.38
CA ASP A 40 9.83 -0.53 -4.28
C ASP A 40 9.11 -1.24 -5.42
N VAL A 41 7.98 -1.88 -5.11
CA VAL A 41 7.14 -2.55 -6.11
C VAL A 41 6.63 -1.54 -7.13
N ARG A 42 6.12 -0.41 -6.66
CA ARG A 42 5.59 0.63 -7.54
C ARG A 42 6.65 1.21 -8.46
N GLU A 43 7.85 1.45 -7.92
CA GLU A 43 8.95 2.05 -8.69
C GLU A 43 9.54 1.10 -9.73
N LEU A 44 9.64 -0.19 -9.41
CA LEU A 44 10.39 -1.16 -10.23
C LEU A 44 9.54 -2.09 -11.06
N CYS A 45 8.38 -2.49 -10.56
CA CYS A 45 7.73 -3.69 -11.06
C CYS A 45 6.58 -3.36 -12.00
N PRO A 46 6.64 -3.78 -13.28
CA PRO A 46 5.49 -3.65 -14.18
C PRO A 46 4.35 -4.61 -13.83
N ARG A 47 4.67 -5.70 -13.11
CA ARG A 47 3.67 -6.65 -12.61
C ARG A 47 3.98 -7.01 -11.18
N MET A 48 2.93 -7.27 -10.41
CA MET A 48 3.06 -7.67 -9.01
C MET A 48 2.07 -8.78 -8.66
N ALA A 49 2.34 -9.43 -7.55
CA ALA A 49 1.40 -10.33 -6.90
C ALA A 49 1.42 -10.05 -5.39
N ILE A 50 0.26 -10.12 -4.76
CA ILE A 50 0.14 -10.04 -3.30
C ILE A 50 -0.17 -11.44 -2.81
N ILE A 51 0.68 -11.92 -1.89
CA ILE A 51 0.49 -13.24 -1.29
C ILE A 51 0.43 -13.11 0.23
N ALA A 52 -0.42 -13.90 0.85
CA ALA A 52 -0.52 -13.96 2.30
C ALA A 52 -1.09 -15.32 2.71
N ALA A 53 -0.59 -15.87 3.81
CA ALA A 53 -1.04 -17.16 4.36
C ALA A 53 -1.05 -18.28 3.31
N GLY A 54 -0.06 -18.29 2.43
CA GLY A 54 0.06 -19.31 1.39
C GLY A 54 -0.91 -19.15 0.22
N GLN A 55 -1.59 -18.00 0.12
CA GLN A 55 -2.58 -17.76 -0.94
C GLN A 55 -2.20 -16.55 -1.79
N LEU A 56 -2.53 -16.63 -3.07
CA LEU A 56 -2.43 -15.50 -3.99
C LEU A 56 -3.70 -14.67 -3.86
N LEU A 57 -3.55 -13.42 -3.40
CA LEU A 57 -4.68 -12.52 -3.17
C LEU A 57 -4.96 -11.63 -4.37
N LEU A 58 -3.92 -11.21 -5.09
CA LEU A 58 -4.03 -10.29 -6.20
C LEU A 58 -2.83 -10.50 -7.13
N GLU A 59 -3.05 -10.36 -8.44
CA GLU A 59 -2.01 -10.38 -9.46
C GLU A 59 -2.34 -9.37 -10.54
N GLY A 60 -1.35 -8.66 -11.05
CA GLY A 60 -1.50 -7.74 -12.17
C GLY A 60 -0.53 -6.58 -12.13
N ALA A 61 -0.80 -5.57 -12.95
CA ALA A 61 -0.02 -4.34 -12.95
C ALA A 61 -0.40 -3.47 -11.74
N PRO A 62 0.59 -2.89 -11.03
CA PRO A 62 0.29 -2.01 -9.90
C PRO A 62 -0.66 -0.86 -10.23
N GLU A 63 -0.50 -0.25 -11.39
CA GLU A 63 -1.34 0.88 -11.80
C GLU A 63 -2.81 0.50 -11.99
N ASP A 64 -3.09 -0.72 -12.41
CA ASP A 64 -4.48 -1.20 -12.55
C ASP A 64 -5.15 -1.32 -11.18
N SER A 65 -4.41 -1.82 -10.19
CA SER A 65 -4.91 -1.92 -8.81
C SER A 65 -5.17 -0.54 -8.20
N LEU A 66 -4.30 0.43 -8.48
CA LEU A 66 -4.47 1.80 -8.02
C LEU A 66 -5.70 2.44 -8.64
N ARG A 67 -5.92 2.25 -9.93
CA ARG A 67 -7.10 2.79 -10.62
C ARG A 67 -8.40 2.20 -10.09
N ALA A 68 -8.39 0.94 -9.71
CA ALA A 68 -9.56 0.28 -9.14
C ALA A 68 -10.02 0.92 -7.82
N LEU A 69 -9.11 1.57 -7.09
CA LEU A 69 -9.40 2.27 -5.84
C LEU A 69 -9.58 3.79 -6.01
N ASP A 70 -9.43 4.30 -7.22
CA ASP A 70 -9.47 5.73 -7.46
C ASP A 70 -10.82 6.33 -7.05
N GLY A 71 -10.76 7.46 -6.31
CA GLY A 71 -11.95 8.09 -5.77
C GLY A 71 -12.62 7.39 -4.59
N GLN A 72 -12.00 6.35 -4.03
CA GLN A 72 -12.59 5.56 -2.95
C GLN A 72 -11.74 5.55 -1.67
N ILE A 73 -10.63 6.29 -1.65
CA ILE A 73 -9.77 6.43 -0.48
C ILE A 73 -9.91 7.83 0.08
N TRP A 74 -10.17 7.90 1.38
CA TRP A 74 -10.43 9.14 2.11
C TRP A 74 -9.53 9.20 3.33
N SER A 75 -9.18 10.40 3.72
CA SER A 75 -8.28 10.64 4.85
C SER A 75 -8.88 11.63 5.84
N ARG A 76 -8.59 11.44 7.10
CA ARG A 76 -9.00 12.32 8.19
C ARG A 76 -7.99 12.27 9.32
N ILE A 77 -7.78 13.42 9.98
CA ILE A 77 -7.03 13.50 11.25
C ILE A 77 -7.98 13.15 12.38
N VAL A 78 -7.52 12.30 13.28
CA VAL A 78 -8.27 11.84 14.46
C VAL A 78 -7.53 12.31 15.71
N ASP A 79 -8.25 12.96 16.62
CA ASP A 79 -7.65 13.58 17.80
C ASP A 79 -7.62 12.66 19.03
N THR A 80 -8.55 11.71 19.12
CA THR A 80 -8.69 10.83 20.30
C THR A 80 -8.88 9.38 19.91
N ASP A 81 -8.50 8.48 20.83
CA ASP A 81 -8.70 7.03 20.65
C ASP A 81 -10.18 6.65 20.60
N ASP A 82 -11.03 7.35 21.35
CA ASP A 82 -12.47 7.10 21.34
C ASP A 82 -13.09 7.42 19.99
N GLU A 83 -12.66 8.50 19.35
CA GLU A 83 -13.07 8.87 18.01
C GLU A 83 -12.64 7.81 16.98
N LEU A 84 -11.42 7.33 17.11
CA LEU A 84 -10.90 6.25 16.26
C LEU A 84 -11.73 4.98 16.38
N ARG A 85 -12.05 4.56 17.60
CA ARG A 85 -12.87 3.37 17.84
C ARG A 85 -14.28 3.51 17.27
N ALA A 86 -14.89 4.69 17.40
CA ALA A 86 -16.20 4.95 16.83
C ALA A 86 -16.18 4.82 15.30
N LEU A 87 -15.12 5.28 14.64
CA LEU A 87 -14.97 5.18 13.20
C LEU A 87 -14.67 3.74 12.75
N GLU A 88 -13.89 2.99 13.53
CA GLU A 88 -13.60 1.57 13.26
C GLU A 88 -14.86 0.73 13.20
N SER A 89 -15.88 1.05 13.99
CA SER A 89 -17.13 0.31 14.01
C SER A 89 -18.04 0.59 12.82
N SER A 90 -17.87 1.72 12.15
CA SER A 90 -18.75 2.17 11.07
C SER A 90 -18.10 2.23 9.69
N LEU A 91 -16.78 2.27 9.61
CA LEU A 91 -16.03 2.42 8.36
C LEU A 91 -14.96 1.35 8.20
N THR A 92 -14.57 1.10 6.95
CA THR A 92 -13.43 0.24 6.64
C THR A 92 -12.16 1.07 6.73
N ILE A 93 -11.45 0.97 7.85
CA ILE A 93 -10.17 1.65 8.04
C ILE A 93 -9.07 0.82 7.37
N VAL A 94 -8.37 1.44 6.43
CA VAL A 94 -7.29 0.81 5.69
C VAL A 94 -6.00 0.85 6.49
N SER A 95 -5.65 2.03 7.00
CA SER A 95 -4.41 2.24 7.74
C SER A 95 -4.50 3.44 8.65
N THR A 96 -3.59 3.50 9.63
CA THR A 96 -3.43 4.63 10.55
C THR A 96 -1.97 5.02 10.59
N HIS A 97 -1.67 6.31 10.42
CA HIS A 97 -0.31 6.84 10.43
C HIS A 97 -0.18 7.98 11.44
N LEU A 98 1.00 8.12 12.03
CA LEU A 98 1.33 9.28 12.85
C LEU A 98 1.95 10.37 11.96
N ILE A 99 1.38 11.55 12.01
CA ILE A 99 1.88 12.72 11.30
C ILE A 99 1.89 13.89 12.28
N GLY A 100 3.09 14.38 12.62
CA GLY A 100 3.23 15.49 13.55
C GLY A 100 2.60 15.25 14.92
N GLY A 101 2.63 13.99 15.39
CA GLY A 101 2.04 13.60 16.66
C GLY A 101 0.54 13.35 16.63
N GLN A 102 -0.09 13.54 15.47
CA GLN A 102 -1.52 13.26 15.28
C GLN A 102 -1.73 11.98 14.48
N HIS A 103 -2.85 11.31 14.70
CA HIS A 103 -3.22 10.14 13.91
C HIS A 103 -3.98 10.56 12.66
N GLU A 104 -3.46 10.18 11.52
CA GLU A 104 -4.20 10.25 10.26
C GLU A 104 -4.71 8.86 9.92
N ILE A 105 -6.01 8.74 9.67
CA ILE A 105 -6.61 7.50 9.19
C ILE A 105 -6.92 7.58 7.71
N ARG A 106 -6.76 6.45 7.03
CA ARG A 106 -7.19 6.27 5.64
C ARG A 106 -8.30 5.24 5.63
N VAL A 107 -9.39 5.58 4.96
CA VAL A 107 -10.57 4.72 4.90
C VAL A 107 -10.93 4.43 3.45
N PHE A 108 -11.54 3.25 3.23
CA PHE A 108 -12.11 2.87 1.96
C PHE A 108 -13.62 3.08 2.01
N ALA A 109 -14.15 3.90 1.09
CA ALA A 109 -15.57 4.13 0.96
C ALA A 109 -15.90 4.54 -0.47
N PRO A 110 -17.00 4.01 -1.08
CA PRO A 110 -17.38 4.39 -2.44
C PRO A 110 -17.75 5.86 -2.58
N ASN A 111 -18.24 6.47 -1.51
CA ASN A 111 -18.64 7.88 -1.46
C ASN A 111 -18.06 8.52 -0.20
N SER A 112 -18.07 9.86 -0.14
CA SER A 112 -17.56 10.59 1.01
C SER A 112 -18.18 10.11 2.32
N PRO A 113 -17.36 9.71 3.31
CA PRO A 113 -17.88 9.27 4.61
C PRO A 113 -18.34 10.42 5.50
N GLY A 114 -18.06 11.67 5.13
CA GLY A 114 -18.45 12.84 5.88
C GLY A 114 -17.59 14.06 5.55
N PRO A 115 -17.99 15.26 6.04
CA PRO A 115 -17.30 16.51 5.69
C PRO A 115 -15.90 16.63 6.29
N ALA A 116 -15.58 15.85 7.33
CA ALA A 116 -14.25 15.85 7.94
C ALA A 116 -13.24 15.04 7.13
N PHE A 117 -13.69 14.26 6.15
CA PHE A 117 -12.83 13.45 5.27
C PHE A 117 -12.53 14.18 3.98
N ARG A 118 -11.31 13.99 3.49
CA ARG A 118 -10.90 14.50 2.18
C ARG A 118 -10.52 13.35 1.27
N ALA A 119 -10.82 13.46 0.00
CA ALA A 119 -10.39 12.49 -1.01
C ALA A 119 -8.87 12.56 -1.15
N VAL A 120 -8.21 11.42 -1.18
CA VAL A 120 -6.76 11.31 -1.37
C VAL A 120 -6.46 10.29 -2.46
N PRO A 121 -5.32 10.41 -3.16
CA PRO A 121 -4.92 9.41 -4.13
C PRO A 121 -4.73 8.05 -3.46
N SER A 122 -5.12 6.98 -4.16
CA SER A 122 -4.85 5.62 -3.71
C SER A 122 -3.36 5.31 -3.79
N GLY A 123 -2.86 4.50 -2.85
CA GLY A 123 -1.50 4.01 -2.85
C GLY A 123 -1.48 2.48 -2.83
N LEU A 124 -0.33 1.87 -3.16
CA LEU A 124 -0.20 0.41 -3.11
C LEU A 124 -0.37 -0.14 -1.70
N GLU A 125 -0.04 0.65 -0.68
CA GLU A 125 -0.30 0.29 0.70
C GLU A 125 -1.80 0.06 0.95
N ASP A 126 -2.65 0.92 0.38
CA ASP A 126 -4.10 0.76 0.48
C ASP A 126 -4.57 -0.54 -0.19
N VAL A 127 -4.03 -0.84 -1.37
CA VAL A 127 -4.31 -2.09 -2.08
C VAL A 127 -3.93 -3.30 -1.22
N TYR A 128 -2.74 -3.26 -0.65
CA TYR A 128 -2.20 -4.34 0.17
C TYR A 128 -3.07 -4.59 1.41
N PHE A 129 -3.34 -3.57 2.19
CA PHE A 129 -4.11 -3.72 3.43
C PHE A 129 -5.56 -4.12 3.17
N LEU A 130 -6.19 -3.59 2.13
CA LEU A 130 -7.56 -3.99 1.77
C LEU A 130 -7.64 -5.47 1.39
N ASN A 131 -6.67 -5.96 0.64
CA ASN A 131 -6.63 -7.38 0.26
C ASN A 131 -6.39 -8.27 1.48
N LEU A 132 -5.53 -7.86 2.41
CA LEU A 132 -5.33 -8.59 3.67
C LEU A 132 -6.60 -8.64 4.50
N GLN A 133 -7.31 -7.53 4.64
CA GLN A 133 -8.56 -7.48 5.41
C GLN A 133 -9.65 -8.36 4.82
N ARG A 134 -9.77 -8.38 3.49
CA ARG A 134 -10.74 -9.25 2.79
C ARG A 134 -10.44 -10.72 3.01
N GLN A 135 -9.17 -11.09 3.11
CA GLN A 135 -8.78 -12.46 3.43
C GLN A 135 -9.17 -12.86 4.84
N THR A 136 -8.95 -11.99 5.83
CA THR A 136 -9.26 -12.29 7.23
C THR A 136 -10.75 -12.39 7.53
N LYS A 137 -11.60 -11.81 6.70
CA LYS A 137 -13.07 -11.87 6.85
C LYS A 137 -13.69 -13.15 6.30
N HIS A 138 -12.91 -13.97 5.65
CA HIS A 138 -13.30 -15.27 5.13
C HIS A 138 -12.63 -16.38 5.96
#